data_2ad2b4900bde1592dc301798a0eee34a
#
_entry.id   2ad2b4900bde1592dc301798a0eee34a
#
_cell.length_a   1.000
_cell.length_b   1.000
_cell.length_c   1.000
_cell.angle_alpha   90.00
_cell.angle_beta   90.00
_cell.angle_gamma   90.00
#
_symmetry.space_group_name_H-M   'P 1'
#
loop_
_entity.id
_entity.type
_entity.pdbx_description
1 polymer ?
#
loop_
_entity_poly.entity_id
_entity_poly.type
_entity_poly.pdbx_seq_one_letter_code
_entity_poly.pdbx_strand_id
1 'polypeptide(L)'
;MSSWGTAHASATNKPKFLPEDEDSKYTRADCFATESGWVMRAGTSATGNSNASADHEVLVAIGGLAGSTDTTGLRAPTVTNMRFVVGTTAATDLTAGSGATIQVEITWDEGVTVATANPTLVIANGNQGTGSGRGPYTLVYTATGSTANRKRFTLASQTIAASDILTIGGANIVLASSSTISDTVVGGTTVAASLVLSGLTAVTHTVLA
;
A
#
# COMPACT_ATOMS: atom_id res chain seq x y z
N MET A 1 -6.15 -13.83 -1.54
CA MET A 1 -6.32 -12.82 -2.61
C MET A 1 -6.79 -13.53 -3.86
N SER A 2 -7.75 -12.96 -4.57
CA SER A 2 -8.11 -13.49 -5.89
C SER A 2 -6.96 -13.19 -6.84
N SER A 3 -6.47 -14.21 -7.52
CA SER A 3 -5.44 -14.04 -8.53
C SER A 3 -6.03 -13.26 -9.71
N TRP A 4 -5.55 -12.05 -9.94
CA TRP A 4 -5.84 -11.29 -11.14
C TRP A 4 -5.31 -12.07 -12.35
N GLY A 5 -6.06 -12.08 -13.45
CA GLY A 5 -5.61 -12.75 -14.68
C GLY A 5 -6.03 -14.20 -14.84
N THR A 6 -6.82 -14.75 -13.93
CA THR A 6 -7.38 -16.09 -14.11
C THR A 6 -8.60 -16.10 -15.04
N ALA A 7 -8.96 -17.28 -15.53
CA ALA A 7 -10.05 -17.47 -16.48
C ALA A 7 -11.38 -16.86 -15.98
N HIS A 8 -12.21 -16.41 -16.90
CA HIS A 8 -13.53 -15.84 -16.64
C HIS A 8 -14.47 -16.70 -15.79
N ALA A 9 -14.22 -18.00 -15.73
CA ALA A 9 -15.00 -18.94 -14.92
C ALA A 9 -14.83 -18.78 -13.39
N SER A 10 -13.77 -18.07 -12.93
CA SER A 10 -13.53 -17.88 -11.51
C SER A 10 -14.48 -16.85 -10.91
N ALA A 11 -15.29 -17.26 -9.92
CA ALA A 11 -16.18 -16.35 -9.20
C ALA A 11 -15.44 -15.21 -8.46
N THR A 12 -14.17 -15.39 -8.13
CA THR A 12 -13.36 -14.41 -7.41
C THR A 12 -12.85 -13.25 -8.27
N ASN A 13 -12.86 -13.43 -9.59
CA ASN A 13 -12.44 -12.40 -10.56
C ASN A 13 -13.57 -11.53 -11.04
N LYS A 14 -14.81 -11.79 -10.62
CA LYS A 14 -15.98 -11.10 -11.13
C LYS A 14 -16.30 -9.85 -10.34
N PRO A 15 -16.80 -8.79 -10.99
CA PRO A 15 -17.23 -7.58 -10.30
C PRO A 15 -18.40 -7.91 -9.37
N LYS A 16 -18.29 -7.48 -8.12
CA LYS A 16 -19.24 -7.84 -7.07
C LYS A 16 -20.65 -7.28 -7.27
N PHE A 17 -20.74 -6.13 -7.92
CA PHE A 17 -21.99 -5.35 -8.00
C PHE A 17 -22.55 -5.20 -9.40
N LEU A 18 -21.98 -5.89 -10.40
CA LEU A 18 -22.64 -5.95 -11.70
C LEU A 18 -23.85 -6.91 -11.63
N PRO A 19 -24.94 -6.59 -12.31
CA PRO A 19 -26.10 -7.47 -12.38
C PRO A 19 -25.76 -8.80 -13.06
N GLU A 20 -26.51 -9.82 -12.71
CA GLU A 20 -26.44 -11.16 -13.34
C GLU A 20 -27.53 -11.35 -14.42
N ASP A 21 -28.25 -10.27 -14.68
CA ASP A 21 -29.40 -10.28 -15.56
C ASP A 21 -28.95 -10.23 -17.03
N GLU A 22 -29.62 -11.06 -17.86
CA GLU A 22 -29.28 -11.23 -19.29
C GLU A 22 -29.61 -10.00 -20.14
N ASP A 23 -30.47 -9.13 -19.66
CA ASP A 23 -30.86 -7.90 -20.37
C ASP A 23 -29.82 -6.78 -20.20
N SER A 24 -28.89 -6.95 -19.28
CA SER A 24 -27.85 -5.97 -19.01
C SER A 24 -26.69 -6.13 -19.98
N LYS A 25 -26.29 -5.04 -20.64
CA LYS A 25 -25.15 -5.03 -21.57
C LYS A 25 -23.84 -5.53 -20.94
N TYR A 26 -23.65 -5.26 -19.65
CA TYR A 26 -22.48 -5.68 -18.90
C TYR A 26 -22.92 -6.57 -17.76
N THR A 27 -22.85 -7.89 -17.95
CA THR A 27 -23.23 -8.85 -16.93
C THR A 27 -22.03 -9.30 -16.10
N ARG A 28 -22.28 -9.65 -14.86
CA ARG A 28 -21.26 -10.24 -13.99
C ARG A 28 -20.70 -11.55 -14.55
N ALA A 29 -21.50 -12.28 -15.31
CA ALA A 29 -21.05 -13.55 -15.91
C ALA A 29 -19.94 -13.36 -16.92
N ASP A 30 -19.97 -12.27 -17.69
CA ASP A 30 -19.08 -12.00 -18.80
C ASP A 30 -17.93 -11.05 -18.47
N CYS A 31 -18.03 -10.28 -17.39
CA CYS A 31 -16.98 -9.39 -16.95
C CYS A 31 -16.07 -10.05 -15.93
N PHE A 32 -14.77 -9.83 -16.07
CA PHE A 32 -13.77 -10.35 -15.12
C PHE A 32 -12.50 -9.50 -15.13
N ALA A 33 -11.66 -9.69 -14.10
CA ALA A 33 -10.40 -9.00 -13.96
C ALA A 33 -9.28 -9.75 -14.70
N THR A 34 -8.45 -9.00 -15.43
CA THR A 34 -7.20 -9.47 -16.03
C THR A 34 -6.06 -8.55 -15.63
N GLU A 35 -4.85 -8.88 -16.04
CA GLU A 35 -3.68 -8.00 -15.87
C GLU A 35 -3.84 -6.65 -16.59
N SER A 36 -4.70 -6.58 -17.60
CA SER A 36 -5.01 -5.34 -18.33
C SER A 36 -6.05 -4.47 -17.64
N GLY A 37 -6.75 -5.00 -16.65
CA GLY A 37 -7.85 -4.34 -15.93
C GLY A 37 -9.14 -5.14 -15.99
N TRP A 38 -10.26 -4.45 -15.96
CA TRP A 38 -11.58 -5.07 -16.15
C TRP A 38 -11.84 -5.28 -17.63
N VAL A 39 -12.18 -6.50 -17.99
CA VAL A 39 -12.47 -6.89 -19.37
C VAL A 39 -13.81 -7.59 -19.48
N MET A 40 -14.36 -7.59 -20.68
CA MET A 40 -15.52 -8.39 -21.04
C MET A 40 -15.09 -9.53 -21.95
N ARG A 41 -15.62 -10.71 -21.69
CA ARG A 41 -15.31 -11.93 -22.44
C ARG A 41 -15.67 -11.76 -23.92
N ALA A 42 -14.77 -12.17 -24.81
CA ALA A 42 -15.03 -12.23 -26.23
C ALA A 42 -16.18 -13.20 -26.57
N GLY A 43 -16.86 -12.96 -27.66
CA GLY A 43 -17.96 -13.80 -28.15
C GLY A 43 -19.29 -13.58 -27.46
N THR A 44 -19.42 -12.55 -26.61
CA THR A 44 -20.69 -12.19 -25.97
C THR A 44 -21.50 -11.25 -26.87
N SER A 45 -22.80 -11.24 -26.71
CA SER A 45 -23.70 -10.33 -27.44
C SER A 45 -23.40 -8.85 -27.14
N ALA A 46 -22.89 -8.56 -25.96
CA ALA A 46 -22.58 -7.21 -25.52
C ALA A 46 -21.38 -6.58 -26.26
N THR A 47 -20.38 -7.38 -26.66
CA THR A 47 -19.24 -6.89 -27.45
C THR A 47 -19.59 -6.62 -28.92
N GLY A 48 -20.70 -7.17 -29.42
CA GLY A 48 -21.01 -7.15 -30.85
C GLY A 48 -20.11 -8.04 -31.70
N ASN A 49 -19.22 -8.78 -31.10
CA ASN A 49 -18.28 -9.71 -31.74
C ASN A 49 -18.59 -11.15 -31.31
N SER A 50 -19.10 -11.95 -32.25
CA SER A 50 -19.44 -13.37 -32.02
C SER A 50 -18.23 -14.32 -31.98
N ASN A 51 -17.02 -13.82 -32.25
CA ASN A 51 -15.81 -14.63 -32.22
C ASN A 51 -15.32 -14.87 -30.77
N ALA A 52 -15.62 -16.03 -30.23
CA ALA A 52 -15.19 -16.40 -28.88
C ALA A 52 -13.67 -16.57 -28.72
N SER A 53 -12.93 -16.63 -29.82
CA SER A 53 -11.46 -16.71 -29.82
C SER A 53 -10.79 -15.35 -30.02
N ALA A 54 -11.55 -14.27 -30.08
CA ALA A 54 -10.99 -12.92 -30.14
C ALA A 54 -10.41 -12.51 -28.77
N ASP A 55 -9.58 -11.48 -28.76
CA ASP A 55 -9.14 -10.85 -27.53
C ASP A 55 -10.32 -10.28 -26.75
N HIS A 56 -10.21 -10.27 -25.45
CA HIS A 56 -11.23 -9.69 -24.56
C HIS A 56 -11.30 -8.18 -24.72
N GLU A 57 -12.51 -7.63 -24.68
CA GLU A 57 -12.71 -6.18 -24.72
C GLU A 57 -12.33 -5.55 -23.38
N VAL A 58 -11.39 -4.62 -23.38
CA VAL A 58 -10.98 -3.91 -22.18
C VAL A 58 -11.97 -2.81 -21.88
N LEU A 59 -12.71 -2.95 -20.79
CA LEU A 59 -13.69 -1.97 -20.31
C LEU A 59 -13.03 -0.84 -19.50
N VAL A 60 -12.10 -1.22 -18.64
CA VAL A 60 -11.33 -0.29 -17.80
C VAL A 60 -9.90 -0.79 -17.73
N ALA A 61 -8.99 -0.04 -18.31
CA ALA A 61 -7.56 -0.29 -18.16
C ALA A 61 -7.06 0.26 -16.83
N ILE A 62 -6.30 -0.56 -16.11
CA ILE A 62 -5.65 -0.12 -14.88
C ILE A 62 -4.18 0.12 -15.21
N GLY A 63 -3.75 1.38 -15.14
CA GLY A 63 -2.40 1.78 -15.48
C GLY A 63 -1.36 1.01 -14.67
N GLY A 64 -0.43 0.38 -15.37
CA GLY A 64 0.65 -0.38 -14.80
C GLY A 64 0.37 -1.86 -14.53
N LEU A 65 -0.86 -2.34 -14.71
CA LEU A 65 -1.15 -3.78 -14.71
C LEU A 65 -0.66 -4.44 -16.01
N ALA A 66 -0.92 -3.81 -17.16
CA ALA A 66 -0.63 -4.36 -18.48
C ALA A 66 0.85 -4.28 -18.90
N GLY A 67 1.72 -3.70 -18.11
CA GLY A 67 3.13 -3.53 -18.45
C GLY A 67 4.08 -4.49 -17.76
N SER A 68 3.58 -5.39 -16.96
CA SER A 68 4.41 -6.40 -16.30
C SER A 68 4.71 -7.53 -17.27
N THR A 69 5.97 -7.62 -17.71
CA THR A 69 6.51 -8.82 -18.37
C THR A 69 6.80 -9.92 -17.35
N ASP A 70 6.52 -9.67 -16.10
CA ASP A 70 6.73 -10.61 -15.03
C ASP A 70 5.56 -11.58 -14.97
N THR A 71 5.82 -12.81 -15.34
CA THR A 71 4.83 -13.91 -15.30
C THR A 71 4.45 -14.32 -13.88
N THR A 72 5.03 -13.67 -12.87
CA THR A 72 4.95 -14.07 -11.46
C THR A 72 4.16 -13.12 -10.57
N GLY A 73 3.65 -12.01 -11.10
CA GLY A 73 2.82 -11.10 -10.31
C GLY A 73 2.67 -9.72 -10.94
N LEU A 74 1.74 -8.98 -10.40
CA LEU A 74 1.61 -7.56 -10.61
C LEU A 74 2.87 -6.86 -10.07
N ARG A 75 3.10 -5.63 -10.47
CA ARG A 75 4.22 -4.79 -10.03
C ARG A 75 4.56 -4.96 -8.54
N ALA A 76 5.83 -4.72 -8.24
CA ALA A 76 6.26 -4.59 -6.84
C ALA A 76 5.36 -3.59 -6.09
N PRO A 77 4.89 -3.94 -4.88
CA PRO A 77 4.08 -3.04 -4.07
C PRO A 77 4.73 -1.66 -3.93
N THR A 78 3.96 -0.61 -4.19
CA THR A 78 4.43 0.76 -4.11
C THR A 78 3.79 1.51 -2.95
N VAL A 79 4.55 2.41 -2.31
CA VAL A 79 4.02 3.24 -1.24
C VAL A 79 3.08 4.30 -1.82
N THR A 80 1.87 4.37 -1.30
CA THR A 80 0.83 5.32 -1.74
C THR A 80 0.51 6.39 -0.72
N ASN A 81 0.78 6.13 0.57
CA ASN A 81 0.49 7.10 1.63
C ASN A 81 1.40 6.89 2.84
N MET A 82 1.63 7.98 3.56
CA MET A 82 2.31 8.00 4.85
C MET A 82 1.64 9.01 5.78
N ARG A 83 1.51 8.66 7.06
CA ARG A 83 0.86 9.54 8.04
C ARG A 83 1.34 9.29 9.46
N PHE A 84 1.29 10.33 10.30
CA PHE A 84 1.34 10.14 11.75
C PHE A 84 0.02 9.60 12.26
N VAL A 85 0.07 8.82 13.33
CA VAL A 85 -1.13 8.27 13.98
C VAL A 85 -1.04 8.35 15.50
N VAL A 86 -2.21 8.48 16.11
CA VAL A 86 -2.40 8.31 17.56
C VAL A 86 -3.45 7.21 17.75
N GLY A 87 -3.05 6.10 18.36
CA GLY A 87 -3.92 4.94 18.44
C GLY A 87 -4.23 4.34 17.07
N THR A 88 -5.46 4.43 16.61
CA THR A 88 -5.93 3.94 15.30
C THR A 88 -6.28 5.06 14.32
N THR A 89 -6.20 6.32 14.76
CA THR A 89 -6.63 7.49 14.00
C THR A 89 -5.43 8.25 13.45
N ALA A 90 -5.59 8.90 12.29
CA ALA A 90 -4.59 9.85 11.83
C ALA A 90 -4.38 10.93 12.90
N ALA A 91 -3.12 11.23 13.22
CA ALA A 91 -2.82 12.28 14.18
C ALA A 91 -3.17 13.63 13.55
N THR A 92 -4.01 14.38 14.24
CA THR A 92 -4.22 15.80 13.96
C THR A 92 -3.21 16.63 14.72
N ASP A 93 -2.86 16.17 15.93
CA ASP A 93 -1.96 16.86 16.85
C ASP A 93 -1.06 15.85 17.58
N LEU A 94 0.19 16.23 17.77
CA LEU A 94 1.12 15.57 18.69
C LEU A 94 1.39 16.53 19.83
N THR A 95 1.21 16.06 21.06
CA THR A 95 1.40 16.88 22.27
C THR A 95 2.78 16.68 22.85
N ALA A 96 3.40 17.78 23.28
CA ALA A 96 4.68 17.75 23.96
C ALA A 96 4.65 16.94 25.26
N GLY A 97 5.74 16.27 25.58
CA GLY A 97 5.86 15.51 26.81
C GLY A 97 7.09 14.60 26.84
N SER A 98 7.37 14.10 28.04
CA SER A 98 8.31 13.01 28.26
C SER A 98 7.56 11.68 28.22
N GLY A 99 8.12 10.68 27.57
CA GLY A 99 7.47 9.36 27.43
C GLY A 99 6.47 9.28 26.28
N ALA A 100 6.47 10.25 25.36
CA ALA A 100 5.63 10.25 24.18
C ALA A 100 5.89 9.05 23.27
N THR A 101 4.83 8.53 22.66
CA THR A 101 4.94 7.49 21.65
C THR A 101 4.70 8.09 20.27
N ILE A 102 5.71 8.00 19.42
CA ILE A 102 5.62 8.45 18.03
C ILE A 102 5.25 7.25 17.18
N GLN A 103 4.18 7.38 16.40
CA GLN A 103 3.69 6.33 15.53
C GLN A 103 3.47 6.86 14.11
N VAL A 104 3.89 6.08 13.13
CA VAL A 104 3.74 6.36 11.70
C VAL A 104 3.15 5.13 11.01
N GLU A 105 2.21 5.35 10.13
CA GLU A 105 1.71 4.33 9.21
C GLU A 105 2.16 4.64 7.78
N ILE A 106 2.69 3.61 7.13
CA ILE A 106 3.00 3.59 5.71
C ILE A 106 2.04 2.64 5.02
N THR A 107 1.43 3.09 3.93
CA THR A 107 0.43 2.33 3.16
C THR A 107 0.98 2.02 1.78
N TRP A 108 0.84 0.78 1.36
CA TRP A 108 1.11 0.30 0.01
C TRP A 108 -0.20 0.14 -0.78
N ASP A 109 -0.09 0.12 -2.09
CA ASP A 109 -1.21 -0.12 -3.03
C ASP A 109 -1.78 -1.54 -2.92
N GLU A 110 -1.00 -2.48 -2.36
CA GLU A 110 -1.42 -3.86 -2.13
C GLU A 110 -0.93 -4.40 -0.78
N GLY A 111 -1.31 -5.64 -0.47
CA GLY A 111 -0.90 -6.29 0.78
C GLY A 111 0.57 -6.67 0.78
N VAL A 112 1.29 -6.31 1.83
CA VAL A 112 2.69 -6.66 2.00
C VAL A 112 2.91 -7.42 3.31
N THR A 113 3.91 -8.31 3.30
CA THR A 113 4.35 -9.06 4.47
C THR A 113 5.72 -8.56 4.91
N VAL A 114 5.86 -8.29 6.21
CA VAL A 114 7.16 -8.03 6.84
C VAL A 114 7.65 -9.32 7.45
N ALA A 115 8.84 -9.77 7.06
CA ALA A 115 9.41 -11.03 7.54
C ALA A 115 10.80 -10.83 8.16
N THR A 116 11.14 -11.73 9.07
CA THR A 116 12.42 -12.02 9.71
C THR A 116 12.84 -11.01 10.77
N ALA A 117 13.07 -9.75 10.43
CA ALA A 117 13.49 -8.72 11.38
C ALA A 117 12.66 -7.45 11.20
N ASN A 118 12.76 -6.53 12.13
CA ASN A 118 11.95 -5.31 12.09
C ASN A 118 12.65 -4.23 11.27
N PRO A 119 12.09 -3.82 10.11
CA PRO A 119 12.56 -2.65 9.38
C PRO A 119 12.38 -1.38 10.21
N THR A 120 13.14 -0.35 9.87
CA THR A 120 13.13 0.93 10.56
C THR A 120 12.78 2.08 9.63
N LEU A 121 12.27 3.15 10.22
CA LEU A 121 11.95 4.40 9.55
C LEU A 121 12.51 5.56 10.37
N VAL A 122 13.30 6.42 9.73
CA VAL A 122 13.82 7.62 10.37
C VAL A 122 12.91 8.80 10.05
N ILE A 123 12.51 9.54 11.10
CA ILE A 123 11.81 10.81 10.97
C ILE A 123 12.69 11.94 11.47
N ALA A 124 12.67 13.05 10.75
CA ALA A 124 13.40 14.25 11.13
C ALA A 124 12.65 15.05 12.20
N ASN A 125 13.42 15.83 13.00
CA ASN A 125 12.88 16.91 13.80
C ASN A 125 13.55 18.22 13.34
N GLY A 126 12.78 19.07 12.67
CA GLY A 126 13.27 20.30 12.05
C GLY A 126 13.43 21.49 12.99
N ASN A 127 12.88 21.42 14.19
CA ASN A 127 12.95 22.51 15.15
C ASN A 127 13.53 22.05 16.49
N GLN A 128 14.71 21.45 16.39
CA GLN A 128 15.50 21.17 17.59
C GLN A 128 16.21 22.46 18.02
N GLY A 129 15.96 22.95 19.20
CA GLY A 129 16.79 23.98 19.76
C GLY A 129 18.27 23.55 19.81
N THR A 130 19.20 24.45 19.77
CA THR A 130 20.64 24.15 19.85
C THR A 130 20.93 23.28 21.07
N GLY A 131 21.48 22.10 20.85
CA GLY A 131 21.80 21.15 21.91
C GLY A 131 20.61 20.40 22.49
N SER A 132 19.45 20.41 21.84
CA SER A 132 18.23 19.76 22.37
C SER A 132 18.32 18.24 22.46
N GLY A 133 19.13 17.61 21.65
CA GLY A 133 19.26 16.15 21.58
C GLY A 133 17.98 15.41 21.16
N ARG A 134 16.98 16.12 20.65
CA ARG A 134 15.72 15.53 20.20
C ARG A 134 15.73 15.24 18.70
N GLY A 135 15.68 13.94 18.37
CA GLY A 135 15.67 13.48 16.98
C GLY A 135 17.03 13.62 16.25
N PRO A 136 17.16 13.09 15.03
CA PRO A 136 16.12 12.35 14.35
C PRO A 136 15.70 11.10 15.14
N TYR A 137 14.44 10.68 14.95
CA TYR A 137 13.89 9.54 15.65
C TYR A 137 13.86 8.32 14.73
N THR A 138 14.38 7.18 15.21
CA THR A 138 14.33 5.91 14.49
C THR A 138 13.17 5.05 15.02
N LEU A 139 12.12 4.96 14.25
CA LEU A 139 10.96 4.14 14.55
C LEU A 139 11.20 2.72 14.05
N VAL A 140 10.65 1.74 14.76
CA VAL A 140 10.77 0.31 14.45
C VAL A 140 9.40 -0.23 14.06
N TYR A 141 9.35 -1.10 13.06
CA TYR A 141 8.13 -1.78 12.67
C TYR A 141 7.48 -2.51 13.86
N THR A 142 6.16 -2.44 13.94
CA THR A 142 5.36 -3.22 14.88
C THR A 142 4.15 -3.84 14.19
N ALA A 143 3.89 -5.11 14.50
CA ALA A 143 2.71 -5.80 14.00
C ALA A 143 1.42 -5.22 14.61
N THR A 144 1.50 -4.71 15.83
CA THR A 144 0.34 -4.09 16.52
C THR A 144 -0.13 -2.85 15.76
N GLY A 145 -1.39 -2.87 15.33
CA GLY A 145 -1.99 -1.80 14.53
C GLY A 145 -1.67 -1.84 13.04
N SER A 146 -0.81 -2.77 12.59
CA SER A 146 -0.59 -3.02 11.17
C SER A 146 -1.74 -3.83 10.55
N THR A 147 -2.00 -3.58 9.26
CA THR A 147 -2.95 -4.34 8.44
C THR A 147 -2.24 -4.96 7.24
N ALA A 148 -2.98 -5.62 6.34
CA ALA A 148 -2.39 -6.23 5.16
C ALA A 148 -1.54 -5.24 4.35
N ASN A 149 -2.10 -4.08 4.01
CA ASN A 149 -1.42 -3.08 3.18
C ASN A 149 -0.88 -1.86 3.96
N ARG A 150 -1.10 -1.78 5.27
CA ARG A 150 -0.57 -0.70 6.13
C ARG A 150 0.34 -1.28 7.19
N LYS A 151 1.53 -0.73 7.28
CA LYS A 151 2.51 -1.13 8.30
C LYS A 151 2.80 0.02 9.23
N ARG A 152 2.80 -0.28 10.54
CA ARG A 152 3.03 0.70 11.59
C ARG A 152 4.48 0.64 12.05
N PHE A 153 5.05 1.82 12.23
CA PHE A 153 6.37 2.03 12.83
C PHE A 153 6.18 2.82 14.12
N THR A 154 6.82 2.39 15.18
CA THR A 154 6.60 2.96 16.52
C THR A 154 7.92 3.19 17.23
N LEU A 155 8.00 4.29 17.96
CA LEU A 155 9.06 4.56 18.93
C LEU A 155 8.42 5.11 20.20
N ALA A 156 8.57 4.38 21.30
CA ALA A 156 7.99 4.75 22.61
C ALA A 156 9.00 5.53 23.46
N SER A 157 8.47 6.17 24.49
CA SER A 157 9.24 6.82 25.56
C SER A 157 10.21 7.90 25.08
N GLN A 158 9.78 8.68 24.08
CA GLN A 158 10.56 9.80 23.57
C GLN A 158 10.18 11.10 24.27
N THR A 159 11.14 12.02 24.33
CA THR A 159 10.85 13.41 24.69
C THR A 159 10.65 14.22 23.44
N ILE A 160 9.47 14.83 23.29
CA ILE A 160 9.14 15.79 22.24
C ILE A 160 8.71 17.09 22.93
N ALA A 161 9.06 18.23 22.36
CA ALA A 161 8.77 19.53 22.92
C ALA A 161 7.85 20.34 21.99
N ALA A 162 7.15 21.30 22.59
CA ALA A 162 6.34 22.23 21.82
C ALA A 162 7.19 22.90 20.72
N SER A 163 6.60 23.05 19.55
CA SER A 163 7.23 23.57 18.33
C SER A 163 8.26 22.65 17.67
N ASP A 164 8.48 21.43 18.15
CA ASP A 164 9.21 20.43 17.36
C ASP A 164 8.45 20.18 16.05
N ILE A 165 9.17 20.07 14.94
CA ILE A 165 8.58 19.80 13.62
C ILE A 165 9.02 18.41 13.17
N LEU A 166 8.14 17.44 13.38
CA LEU A 166 8.38 16.07 12.99
C LEU A 166 8.02 15.86 11.51
N THR A 167 8.92 15.24 10.73
CA THR A 167 8.74 15.08 9.28
C THR A 167 8.97 13.65 8.85
N ILE A 168 8.01 13.08 8.10
CA ILE A 168 8.12 11.81 7.37
C ILE A 168 8.40 12.12 5.89
N GLY A 169 9.15 11.25 5.20
CA GLY A 169 9.41 11.34 3.76
C GLY A 169 10.80 11.85 3.43
N GLY A 170 11.57 12.32 4.43
CA GLY A 170 12.98 12.71 4.24
C GLY A 170 13.94 11.52 4.14
N ALA A 171 13.52 10.34 4.58
CA ALA A 171 14.31 9.12 4.52
C ALA A 171 13.44 7.94 4.10
N ASN A 172 14.03 6.98 3.39
CA ASN A 172 13.37 5.74 2.99
C ASN A 172 13.29 4.76 4.18
N ILE A 173 12.43 3.75 4.05
CA ILE A 173 12.42 2.62 4.99
C ILE A 173 13.74 1.86 4.85
N VAL A 174 14.33 1.51 5.97
CA VAL A 174 15.60 0.75 6.03
C VAL A 174 15.31 -0.67 6.52
N LEU A 175 15.70 -1.65 5.74
CA LEU A 175 15.65 -3.06 6.14
C LEU A 175 16.81 -3.38 7.08
N ALA A 176 16.53 -4.03 8.21
CA ALA A 176 17.57 -4.67 9.01
C ALA A 176 18.12 -5.91 8.26
N SER A 177 19.30 -6.39 8.64
CA SER A 177 20.14 -7.34 7.89
C SER A 177 19.48 -8.60 7.32
N SER A 178 18.27 -8.92 7.58
CA SER A 178 17.54 -10.06 6.99
C SER A 178 16.04 -9.80 6.87
N SER A 179 15.62 -8.57 7.14
CA SER A 179 14.20 -8.22 7.01
C SER A 179 13.82 -8.05 5.54
N THR A 180 12.58 -8.38 5.24
CA THR A 180 11.97 -8.13 3.95
C THR A 180 10.62 -7.47 4.14
N ILE A 181 10.25 -6.60 3.22
CA ILE A 181 8.87 -6.18 2.99
C ILE A 181 8.55 -6.60 1.56
N SER A 182 7.58 -7.47 1.39
CA SER A 182 7.30 -8.07 0.09
C SER A 182 5.84 -8.44 -0.04
N ASP A 183 5.34 -8.44 -1.26
CA ASP A 183 4.10 -9.13 -1.59
C ASP A 183 4.34 -10.64 -1.62
N THR A 184 3.29 -11.39 -1.32
CA THR A 184 3.27 -12.85 -1.49
C THR A 184 2.25 -13.17 -2.56
N VAL A 185 2.73 -13.40 -3.76
CA VAL A 185 1.89 -13.87 -4.87
C VAL A 185 1.51 -15.33 -4.59
N VAL A 186 0.22 -15.64 -4.59
CA VAL A 186 -0.25 -17.01 -4.37
C VAL A 186 0.24 -17.90 -5.51
N GLY A 187 1.13 -18.82 -5.19
CA GLY A 187 1.74 -19.74 -6.17
C GLY A 187 2.88 -19.15 -6.99
N GLY A 188 3.37 -17.95 -6.63
CA GLY A 188 4.43 -17.24 -7.35
C GLY A 188 5.64 -16.89 -6.49
N THR A 189 6.57 -16.20 -7.09
CA THR A 189 7.77 -15.67 -6.45
C THR A 189 7.41 -14.46 -5.59
N THR A 190 8.04 -14.34 -4.43
CA THR A 190 7.91 -13.16 -3.57
C THR A 190 8.52 -11.94 -4.26
N VAL A 191 7.75 -10.86 -4.38
CA VAL A 191 8.19 -9.60 -4.98
C VAL A 191 8.49 -8.59 -3.88
N ALA A 192 9.68 -8.00 -3.92
CA ALA A 192 10.08 -6.99 -2.94
C ALA A 192 9.25 -5.70 -3.11
N ALA A 193 8.72 -5.20 -2.01
CA ALA A 193 7.99 -3.93 -2.00
C ALA A 193 8.94 -2.73 -2.11
N SER A 194 8.46 -1.65 -2.73
CA SER A 194 9.17 -0.38 -2.71
C SER A 194 9.28 0.15 -1.28
N LEU A 195 10.46 0.63 -0.92
CA LEU A 195 10.77 1.24 0.37
C LEU A 195 10.93 2.77 0.24
N VAL A 196 10.75 3.28 -0.98
CA VAL A 196 11.01 4.68 -1.33
C VAL A 196 9.85 5.56 -0.93
N LEU A 197 10.11 6.55 -0.10
CA LEU A 197 9.15 7.56 0.35
C LEU A 197 9.32 8.91 -0.35
N SER A 198 10.47 9.16 -0.98
CA SER A 198 10.80 10.46 -1.59
C SER A 198 9.91 10.85 -2.79
N GLY A 199 9.14 9.90 -3.33
CA GLY A 199 8.14 10.17 -4.38
C GLY A 199 6.83 10.76 -3.85
N LEU A 200 6.63 10.76 -2.55
CA LEU A 200 5.44 11.29 -1.89
C LEU A 200 5.73 12.67 -1.29
N THR A 201 4.69 13.47 -1.17
CA THR A 201 4.79 14.74 -0.44
C THR A 201 5.11 14.46 1.03
N ALA A 202 6.16 15.10 1.55
CA ALA A 202 6.54 14.95 2.94
C ALA A 202 5.39 15.36 3.87
N VAL A 203 5.20 14.61 4.95
CA VAL A 203 4.19 14.91 5.96
C VAL A 203 4.87 15.48 7.19
N THR A 204 4.47 16.68 7.58
CA THR A 204 5.00 17.37 8.75
C THR A 204 3.93 17.57 9.81
N HIS A 205 4.32 17.40 11.07
CA HIS A 205 3.52 17.78 12.23
C HIS A 205 4.30 18.68 13.16
N THR A 206 3.69 19.79 13.55
CA THR A 206 4.20 20.64 14.64
C THR A 206 3.66 20.12 15.96
N VAL A 207 4.56 19.88 16.90
CA VAL A 207 4.20 19.42 18.26
C VAL A 207 3.60 20.59 19.03
N LEU A 208 2.41 20.39 19.58
CA LEU A 208 1.71 21.37 20.41
C LEU A 208 2.21 21.33 21.86
N ALA A 209 1.92 22.38 22.60
CA ALA A 209 2.24 22.50 24.03
C ALA A 209 1.36 21.57 24.90
#